data_fdbb90bfd338f53eb07a8c678a89b28c
#
_entry.id   fdbb90bfd338f53eb07a8c678a89b28c
#
_cell.length_a   1.000
_cell.length_b   1.000
_cell.length_c   1.000
_cell.angle_alpha   90.00
_cell.angle_beta   90.00
_cell.angle_gamma   90.00
#
_symmetry.space_group_name_H-M   'P 1'
#
loop_
_entity.id
_entity.type
_entity.pdbx_description
1 polymer ?
#
loop_
_entity_poly.entity_id
_entity_poly.type
_entity_poly.pdbx_seq_one_letter_code
_entity_poly.pdbx_strand_id
1 'polypeptide(L)'
;MGGQFLSVVDDFLPAPMDFRQSALEAEYGPLAYGSEVYERMSLTGPPEESIVTPHIERIAGFRIAPVASYWRLSGVAESTGMGFDWRVHADDSVAAYSCVLHLSAPGLERGGTAFWSPLDRDRVVSLLDFTNPGMWCSDLMVNMRFNRGIIFDARMVHSAQPIAGWGNTPEESRLIWACFFNRA
;
A
#
# COMPACT_ATOMS: atom_id res chain seq x y z
N MET A 1 21.72 -11.51 -10.42
CA MET A 1 20.77 -10.47 -9.98
C MET A 1 19.39 -11.10 -9.99
N GLY A 2 18.77 -11.37 -8.83
CA GLY A 2 17.41 -11.87 -8.78
C GLY A 2 16.48 -10.76 -9.27
N GLY A 3 15.59 -11.09 -10.23
CA GLY A 3 14.57 -10.13 -10.69
C GLY A 3 13.67 -9.69 -9.54
N GLN A 4 13.22 -8.43 -9.54
CA GLN A 4 12.23 -7.93 -8.59
C GLN A 4 10.89 -8.63 -8.85
N PHE A 5 10.24 -9.08 -7.78
CA PHE A 5 8.93 -9.71 -7.86
C PHE A 5 7.84 -8.64 -7.85
N LEU A 6 6.95 -8.69 -8.84
CA LEU A 6 5.72 -7.89 -8.87
C LEU A 6 4.59 -8.73 -9.47
N SER A 7 3.49 -8.85 -8.77
CA SER A 7 2.27 -9.51 -9.24
C SER A 7 1.07 -8.61 -9.02
N VAL A 8 0.23 -8.49 -10.05
CA VAL A 8 -1.04 -7.73 -10.00
C VAL A 8 -2.17 -8.71 -10.32
N VAL A 9 -3.14 -8.82 -9.43
CA VAL A 9 -4.23 -9.79 -9.53
C VAL A 9 -5.56 -9.11 -9.30
N ASP A 10 -6.45 -9.18 -10.28
CA ASP A 10 -7.85 -8.78 -10.13
C ASP A 10 -8.65 -9.92 -9.47
N ASP A 11 -9.78 -9.57 -8.89
CA ASP A 11 -10.65 -10.50 -8.18
C ASP A 11 -9.89 -11.32 -7.11
N PHE A 12 -9.09 -10.61 -6.33
CA PHE A 12 -8.13 -11.16 -5.37
C PHE A 12 -8.81 -11.99 -4.26
N LEU A 13 -9.90 -11.47 -3.68
CA LEU A 13 -10.72 -12.15 -2.67
C LEU A 13 -12.04 -12.64 -3.27
N PRO A 14 -12.58 -13.76 -2.79
CA PRO A 14 -13.88 -14.27 -3.23
C PRO A 14 -15.06 -13.46 -2.66
N ALA A 15 -14.91 -12.85 -1.47
CA ALA A 15 -15.94 -12.05 -0.78
C ALA A 15 -15.39 -10.65 -0.43
N PRO A 16 -15.04 -9.81 -1.43
CA PRO A 16 -14.35 -8.54 -1.18
C PRO A 16 -15.23 -7.48 -0.52
N MET A 17 -16.56 -7.58 -0.68
CA MET A 17 -17.50 -6.64 -0.03
C MET A 17 -17.56 -6.84 1.47
N ASP A 18 -17.55 -8.09 1.95
CA ASP A 18 -17.54 -8.40 3.38
C ASP A 18 -16.22 -7.89 4.01
N PHE A 19 -15.10 -8.13 3.33
CA PHE A 19 -13.80 -7.64 3.77
C PHE A 19 -13.74 -6.10 3.79
N ARG A 20 -14.34 -5.44 2.80
CA ARG A 20 -14.48 -3.98 2.79
C ARG A 20 -15.38 -3.49 3.93
N GLN A 21 -16.46 -4.20 4.24
CA GLN A 21 -17.37 -3.82 5.33
C GLN A 21 -16.63 -3.87 6.67
N SER A 22 -15.88 -4.93 6.94
CA SER A 22 -15.01 -5.00 8.14
C SER A 22 -14.03 -3.83 8.22
N ALA A 23 -13.45 -3.44 7.09
CA ALA A 23 -12.57 -2.28 7.04
C ALA A 23 -13.30 -0.97 7.36
N LEU A 24 -14.54 -0.79 6.92
CA LEU A 24 -15.33 0.42 7.22
C LEU A 24 -15.78 0.50 8.68
N GLU A 25 -15.92 -0.64 9.35
CA GLU A 25 -16.30 -0.76 10.77
C GLU A 25 -15.09 -0.68 11.71
N ALA A 26 -13.86 -0.71 11.18
CA ALA A 26 -12.66 -0.65 11.97
C ALA A 26 -12.48 0.73 12.63
N GLU A 27 -11.83 0.74 13.78
CA GLU A 27 -11.40 1.98 14.43
C GLU A 27 -10.12 2.49 13.76
N TYR A 28 -10.11 3.74 13.34
CA TYR A 28 -8.98 4.42 12.72
C TYR A 28 -8.43 5.53 13.59
N GLY A 29 -7.12 5.65 13.60
CA GLY A 29 -6.42 6.71 14.33
C GLY A 29 -4.99 6.88 13.85
N PRO A 30 -4.24 7.81 14.47
CA PRO A 30 -2.85 8.03 14.12
C PRO A 30 -1.98 6.84 14.57
N LEU A 31 -1.15 6.35 13.66
CA LEU A 31 -0.13 5.35 13.93
C LEU A 31 1.24 5.94 13.63
N ALA A 32 2.10 6.02 14.64
CA ALA A 32 3.48 6.44 14.47
C ALA A 32 4.35 5.27 14.01
N TYR A 33 5.15 5.49 12.96
CA TYR A 33 6.15 4.56 12.49
C TYR A 33 7.47 5.31 12.24
N GLY A 34 8.45 5.10 13.11
CA GLY A 34 9.67 5.91 13.12
C GLY A 34 9.37 7.38 13.40
N SER A 35 9.75 8.28 12.49
CA SER A 35 9.47 9.71 12.56
C SER A 35 8.19 10.12 11.83
N GLU A 36 7.48 9.18 11.19
CA GLU A 36 6.27 9.44 10.42
C GLU A 36 5.01 9.12 11.23
N VAL A 37 3.94 9.88 11.00
CA VAL A 37 2.62 9.63 11.57
C VAL A 37 1.63 9.46 10.42
N TYR A 38 0.95 8.32 10.42
CA TYR A 38 -0.12 7.99 9.49
C TYR A 38 -1.45 8.22 10.20
N GLU A 39 -2.23 9.19 9.76
CA GLU A 39 -3.39 9.70 10.50
C GLU A 39 -4.58 8.74 10.59
N ARG A 40 -4.75 7.85 9.61
CA ARG A 40 -5.92 6.97 9.50
C ARG A 40 -5.52 5.52 9.20
N MET A 41 -4.87 4.92 10.16
CA MET A 41 -4.56 3.49 10.16
C MET A 41 -5.53 2.77 11.08
N SER A 42 -5.83 1.51 10.81
CA SER A 42 -6.58 0.71 11.79
C SER A 42 -5.72 0.50 13.02
N LEU A 43 -6.31 0.77 14.19
CA LEU A 43 -5.62 0.64 15.49
C LEU A 43 -5.53 -0.81 15.94
N THR A 44 -6.41 -1.67 15.45
CA THR A 44 -6.38 -3.12 15.67
C THR A 44 -5.95 -3.80 14.40
N GLY A 45 -5.04 -4.76 14.51
CA GLY A 45 -4.67 -5.62 13.38
C GLY A 45 -5.92 -6.27 12.80
N PRO A 46 -6.05 -6.34 11.48
CA PRO A 46 -7.23 -6.93 10.87
C PRO A 46 -7.32 -8.41 11.26
N PRO A 47 -8.43 -8.85 11.84
CA PRO A 47 -8.65 -10.26 12.16
C PRO A 47 -8.67 -11.14 10.90
N GLU A 48 -8.75 -10.51 9.76
CA GLU A 48 -8.88 -11.11 8.44
C GLU A 48 -7.55 -11.48 7.78
N GLU A 49 -6.43 -11.33 8.46
CA GLU A 49 -5.12 -11.76 7.94
C GLU A 49 -5.16 -13.24 7.52
N SER A 50 -5.88 -14.07 8.27
CA SER A 50 -6.10 -15.48 7.93
C SER A 50 -6.92 -15.70 6.64
N ILE A 51 -7.76 -14.73 6.25
CA ILE A 51 -8.53 -14.77 5.00
C ILE A 51 -7.61 -14.46 3.82
N VAL A 52 -6.72 -13.50 3.97
CA VAL A 52 -5.88 -12.99 2.86
C VAL A 52 -4.63 -13.84 2.66
N THR A 53 -4.03 -14.37 3.72
CA THR A 53 -2.80 -15.17 3.68
C THR A 53 -2.83 -16.29 2.63
N PRO A 54 -3.86 -17.16 2.54
CA PRO A 54 -3.89 -18.22 1.53
C PRO A 54 -3.87 -17.70 0.08
N HIS A 55 -4.45 -16.52 -0.15
CA HIS A 55 -4.46 -15.90 -1.48
C HIS A 55 -3.07 -15.36 -1.84
N ILE A 56 -2.38 -14.71 -0.89
CA ILE A 56 -1.00 -14.26 -1.08
C ILE A 56 -0.10 -15.46 -1.36
N GLU A 57 -0.17 -16.53 -0.55
CA GLU A 57 0.66 -17.73 -0.71
C GLU A 57 0.47 -18.40 -2.08
N ARG A 58 -0.77 -18.50 -2.53
CA ARG A 58 -1.10 -19.06 -3.86
C ARG A 58 -0.47 -18.26 -4.99
N ILE A 59 -0.48 -16.92 -4.88
CA ILE A 59 0.06 -16.02 -5.89
C ILE A 59 1.58 -15.96 -5.83
N ALA A 60 2.14 -15.84 -4.63
CA ALA A 60 3.58 -15.77 -4.39
C ALA A 60 4.30 -17.10 -4.67
N GLY A 61 3.57 -18.24 -4.56
CA GLY A 61 4.13 -19.58 -4.76
C GLY A 61 4.98 -20.09 -3.59
N PHE A 62 4.84 -19.46 -2.40
CA PHE A 62 5.53 -19.88 -1.19
C PHE A 62 4.71 -19.52 0.06
N ARG A 63 5.03 -20.18 1.19
CA ARG A 63 4.44 -19.87 2.49
C ARG A 63 4.94 -18.52 2.99
N ILE A 64 4.05 -17.75 3.64
CA ILE A 64 4.40 -16.44 4.17
C ILE A 64 4.34 -16.41 5.70
N ALA A 65 5.18 -15.54 6.27
CA ALA A 65 5.18 -15.14 7.67
C ALA A 65 4.81 -13.65 7.73
N PRO A 66 3.56 -13.28 8.05
CA PRO A 66 3.16 -11.89 8.20
C PRO A 66 3.96 -11.20 9.31
N VAL A 67 4.32 -9.95 9.07
CA VAL A 67 5.03 -9.09 10.03
C VAL A 67 4.10 -8.02 10.57
N ALA A 68 3.33 -7.38 9.68
CA ALA A 68 2.35 -6.37 10.03
C ALA A 68 1.26 -6.30 8.95
N SER A 69 0.05 -5.98 9.36
CA SER A 69 -1.05 -5.69 8.44
C SER A 69 -2.01 -4.66 9.04
N TYR A 70 -2.65 -3.88 8.18
CA TYR A 70 -3.62 -2.87 8.59
C TYR A 70 -4.49 -2.41 7.42
N TRP A 71 -5.67 -1.90 7.73
CA TRP A 71 -6.43 -1.07 6.81
C TRP A 71 -5.97 0.38 6.90
N ARG A 72 -6.02 1.08 5.78
CA ARG A 72 -5.72 2.50 5.70
C ARG A 72 -6.78 3.23 4.89
N LEU A 73 -7.27 4.31 5.49
CA LEU A 73 -8.08 5.32 4.82
C LEU A 73 -7.20 6.51 4.45
N SER A 74 -7.22 6.94 3.20
CA SER A 74 -6.56 8.16 2.76
C SER A 74 -7.59 9.09 2.14
N GLY A 75 -7.79 10.27 2.73
CA GLY A 75 -8.75 11.28 2.29
C GLY A 75 -8.12 12.68 2.24
N VAL A 76 -8.88 13.64 1.73
CA VAL A 76 -8.42 15.04 1.54
C VAL A 76 -7.90 15.68 2.83
N ALA A 77 -8.43 15.27 3.99
CA ALA A 77 -7.99 15.80 5.28
C ALA A 77 -6.54 15.44 5.66
N GLU A 78 -5.95 14.40 5.06
CA GLU A 78 -4.55 14.03 5.32
C GLU A 78 -3.54 14.95 4.62
N SER A 79 -3.96 15.69 3.60
CA SER A 79 -3.08 16.56 2.82
C SER A 79 -2.65 17.84 3.53
N THR A 80 -3.27 18.16 4.66
CA THR A 80 -3.08 19.47 5.33
C THR A 80 -2.03 19.48 6.43
N GLY A 81 -1.44 18.35 6.77
CA GLY A 81 -0.73 18.23 8.04
C GLY A 81 0.78 18.41 8.02
N MET A 82 1.54 18.12 6.98
CA MET A 82 3.02 18.22 7.04
C MET A 82 3.76 18.26 5.71
N GLY A 83 3.22 18.82 4.66
CA GLY A 83 3.99 19.04 3.42
C GLY A 83 4.43 17.74 2.71
N PHE A 84 3.75 16.65 2.96
CA PHE A 84 4.01 15.36 2.30
C PHE A 84 3.29 15.25 0.97
N ASP A 85 3.49 16.20 0.07
CA ASP A 85 2.99 16.10 -1.30
C ASP A 85 3.71 15.00 -2.10
N TRP A 86 4.75 14.42 -1.51
CA TRP A 86 5.58 13.39 -2.12
C TRP A 86 5.99 12.34 -1.10
N ARG A 87 5.44 11.13 -1.23
CA ARG A 87 5.74 9.99 -0.35
C ARG A 87 6.25 8.79 -1.14
N VAL A 88 7.37 8.98 -1.79
CA VAL A 88 8.09 7.86 -2.40
C VAL A 88 8.87 7.15 -1.31
N HIS A 89 8.75 5.83 -1.20
CA HIS A 89 9.43 5.03 -0.19
C HIS A 89 9.61 3.58 -0.66
N ALA A 90 10.42 2.85 0.09
CA ALA A 90 10.53 1.40 0.04
C ALA A 90 10.16 0.84 1.42
N ASP A 91 9.65 -0.39 1.45
CA ASP A 91 9.17 -1.06 2.68
C ASP A 91 10.18 -2.07 3.24
N ASP A 92 11.37 -2.15 2.67
CA ASP A 92 12.38 -3.17 2.99
C ASP A 92 12.94 -3.11 4.42
N SER A 93 12.72 -1.99 5.12
CA SER A 93 12.96 -1.88 6.56
C SER A 93 11.91 -2.62 7.41
N VAL A 94 10.75 -2.98 6.84
CA VAL A 94 9.65 -3.67 7.53
C VAL A 94 9.69 -5.16 7.25
N ALA A 95 9.72 -5.55 5.96
CA ALA A 95 9.68 -6.94 5.53
C ALA A 95 10.31 -7.11 4.13
N ALA A 96 10.40 -8.35 3.65
CA ALA A 96 10.92 -8.64 2.31
C ALA A 96 9.90 -8.37 1.19
N TYR A 97 8.61 -8.43 1.50
CA TYR A 97 7.50 -8.28 0.54
C TYR A 97 6.39 -7.44 1.12
N SER A 98 5.70 -6.72 0.23
CA SER A 98 4.50 -5.95 0.52
C SER A 98 3.32 -6.45 -0.32
N CYS A 99 2.13 -6.41 0.26
CA CYS A 99 0.86 -6.61 -0.44
C CYS A 99 -0.04 -5.41 -0.20
N VAL A 100 -0.61 -4.86 -1.26
CA VAL A 100 -1.64 -3.82 -1.20
C VAL A 100 -2.89 -4.34 -1.88
N LEU A 101 -4.00 -4.43 -1.14
CA LEU A 101 -5.31 -4.78 -1.66
C LEU A 101 -6.19 -3.53 -1.72
N HIS A 102 -6.68 -3.20 -2.90
CA HIS A 102 -7.52 -2.04 -3.12
C HIS A 102 -8.99 -2.34 -2.78
N LEU A 103 -9.58 -1.53 -1.89
CA LEU A 103 -10.91 -1.72 -1.34
C LEU A 103 -11.85 -0.51 -1.50
N SER A 104 -11.42 0.56 -2.18
CA SER A 104 -12.33 1.65 -2.54
C SER A 104 -13.52 1.11 -3.34
N ALA A 105 -14.71 1.65 -3.09
CA ALA A 105 -15.93 1.13 -3.71
C ALA A 105 -15.86 1.15 -5.26
N PRO A 106 -16.50 0.20 -5.93
CA PRO A 106 -16.62 0.22 -7.38
C PRO A 106 -17.19 1.56 -7.87
N GLY A 107 -16.55 2.15 -8.89
CA GLY A 107 -16.90 3.46 -9.43
C GLY A 107 -16.25 4.66 -8.71
N LEU A 108 -15.58 4.43 -7.60
CA LEU A 108 -14.79 5.44 -6.88
C LEU A 108 -13.27 5.26 -7.04
N GLU A 109 -12.85 4.31 -7.87
CA GLU A 109 -11.44 4.01 -8.09
C GLU A 109 -10.74 5.17 -8.81
N ARG A 110 -9.68 5.69 -8.21
CA ARG A 110 -8.84 6.76 -8.77
C ARG A 110 -7.38 6.47 -8.47
N GLY A 111 -6.49 6.83 -9.40
CA GLY A 111 -5.06 6.66 -9.22
C GLY A 111 -4.65 5.20 -9.01
N GLY A 112 -3.86 4.93 -7.98
CA GLY A 112 -3.37 3.58 -7.71
C GLY A 112 -2.08 3.55 -6.91
N THR A 113 -1.16 2.65 -7.31
CA THR A 113 0.20 2.55 -6.77
C THR A 113 1.20 2.79 -7.91
N ALA A 114 2.03 3.82 -7.77
CA ALA A 114 3.12 4.09 -8.70
C ALA A 114 4.42 3.47 -8.20
N PHE A 115 5.19 2.91 -9.12
CA PHE A 115 6.55 2.42 -8.89
C PHE A 115 7.54 3.36 -9.57
N TRP A 116 8.66 3.61 -8.92
CA TRP A 116 9.60 4.66 -9.28
C TRP A 116 11.03 4.14 -9.39
N SER A 117 11.79 4.71 -10.32
CA SER A 117 13.24 4.57 -10.38
C SER A 117 13.91 5.93 -10.24
N PRO A 118 15.14 6.00 -9.72
CA PRO A 118 15.91 7.22 -9.78
C PRO A 118 16.15 7.61 -11.23
N LEU A 119 16.11 8.91 -11.54
CA LEU A 119 16.42 9.44 -12.87
C LEU A 119 17.82 9.06 -13.32
N ASP A 120 18.79 9.11 -12.41
CA ASP A 120 20.12 8.56 -12.59
C ASP A 120 20.17 7.15 -12.00
N ARG A 121 20.09 6.13 -12.85
CA ARG A 121 20.03 4.72 -12.46
C ARG A 121 21.34 4.19 -11.86
N ASP A 122 22.43 4.87 -12.08
CA ASP A 122 23.75 4.51 -11.54
C ASP A 122 24.01 5.16 -10.17
N ARG A 123 23.14 6.07 -9.76
CA ARG A 123 23.23 6.78 -8.49
C ARG A 123 22.86 5.89 -7.31
N VAL A 124 23.66 5.95 -6.26
CA VAL A 124 23.28 5.41 -4.95
C VAL A 124 22.24 6.34 -4.31
N VAL A 125 21.04 5.82 -4.11
CA VAL A 125 19.93 6.58 -3.51
C VAL A 125 20.19 6.77 -2.02
N SER A 126 20.07 8.01 -1.56
CA SER A 126 20.14 8.39 -0.15
C SER A 126 18.77 8.64 0.43
N LEU A 127 18.63 8.67 1.76
CA LEU A 127 17.37 9.00 2.42
C LEU A 127 16.81 10.38 2.03
N LEU A 128 17.68 11.35 1.73
CA LEU A 128 17.28 12.69 1.30
C LEU A 128 16.65 12.68 -0.10
N ASP A 129 17.01 11.73 -0.95
CA ASP A 129 16.47 11.62 -2.30
C ASP A 129 14.98 11.29 -2.29
N PHE A 130 14.49 10.58 -1.26
CA PHE A 130 13.06 10.24 -1.12
C PHE A 130 12.16 11.47 -0.90
N THR A 131 12.71 12.60 -0.51
CA THR A 131 11.95 13.85 -0.32
C THR A 131 12.00 14.78 -1.54
N ASN A 132 12.77 14.42 -2.58
CA ASN A 132 12.95 15.25 -3.77
C ASN A 132 12.26 14.63 -5.00
N PRO A 133 11.09 15.15 -5.43
CA PRO A 133 10.38 14.65 -6.61
C PRO A 133 11.21 14.63 -7.89
N GLY A 134 12.11 15.60 -8.05
CA GLY A 134 12.98 15.74 -9.23
C GLY A 134 14.02 14.64 -9.38
N MET A 135 14.14 13.74 -8.41
CA MET A 135 15.09 12.62 -8.45
C MET A 135 14.49 11.34 -9.03
N TRP A 136 13.19 11.30 -9.28
CA TRP A 136 12.47 10.08 -9.63
C TRP A 136 11.74 10.18 -10.95
N CYS A 137 11.66 9.07 -11.68
CA CYS A 137 10.74 8.88 -12.78
C CYS A 137 9.77 7.73 -12.47
N SER A 138 8.52 7.89 -12.88
CA SER A 138 7.53 6.82 -12.75
C SER A 138 7.75 5.78 -13.84
N ASP A 139 8.07 4.55 -13.45
CA ASP A 139 8.25 3.44 -14.38
C ASP A 139 6.93 2.72 -14.68
N LEU A 140 6.07 2.61 -13.66
CA LEU A 140 4.82 1.86 -13.76
C LEU A 140 3.76 2.47 -12.84
N MET A 141 2.54 2.59 -13.34
CA MET A 141 1.34 2.87 -12.56
C MET A 141 0.43 1.64 -12.59
N VAL A 142 0.19 1.05 -11.43
CA VAL A 142 -0.87 0.05 -11.25
C VAL A 142 -2.12 0.78 -10.80
N ASN A 143 -3.06 0.96 -11.73
CA ASN A 143 -4.31 1.67 -11.44
C ASN A 143 -5.12 0.94 -10.38
N MET A 144 -5.72 1.70 -9.47
CA MET A 144 -6.66 1.17 -8.50
C MET A 144 -7.87 0.56 -9.19
N ARG A 145 -8.25 -0.61 -8.71
CA ARG A 145 -9.50 -1.28 -9.04
C ARG A 145 -9.98 -2.00 -7.79
N PHE A 146 -11.27 -1.97 -7.53
CA PHE A 146 -11.85 -2.71 -6.41
C PHE A 146 -11.45 -4.19 -6.49
N ASN A 147 -11.02 -4.77 -5.37
CA ASN A 147 -10.54 -6.14 -5.26
C ASN A 147 -9.30 -6.48 -6.10
N ARG A 148 -8.46 -5.49 -6.42
CA ARG A 148 -7.15 -5.72 -7.03
C ARG A 148 -6.07 -5.79 -5.95
N GLY A 149 -5.36 -6.92 -5.91
CA GLY A 149 -4.17 -7.12 -5.07
C GLY A 149 -2.89 -6.85 -5.87
N ILE A 150 -1.93 -6.18 -5.23
CA ILE A 150 -0.57 -5.98 -5.74
C ILE A 150 0.37 -6.59 -4.72
N ILE A 151 1.19 -7.57 -5.13
CA ILE A 151 2.22 -8.17 -4.29
C ILE A 151 3.56 -7.85 -4.92
N PHE A 152 4.50 -7.31 -4.15
CA PHE A 152 5.77 -6.87 -4.70
C PHE A 152 6.92 -6.98 -3.69
N ASP A 153 8.14 -7.03 -4.22
CA ASP A 153 9.38 -6.94 -3.44
C ASP A 153 9.43 -5.59 -2.71
N ALA A 154 9.59 -5.62 -1.40
CA ALA A 154 9.53 -4.44 -0.55
C ALA A 154 10.62 -3.39 -0.84
N ARG A 155 11.68 -3.77 -1.58
CA ARG A 155 12.72 -2.86 -2.09
C ARG A 155 12.26 -2.02 -3.29
N MET A 156 11.13 -2.38 -3.91
CA MET A 156 10.59 -1.57 -5.01
C MET A 156 10.10 -0.24 -4.46
N VAL A 157 10.70 0.83 -4.94
CA VAL A 157 10.34 2.18 -4.55
C VAL A 157 8.96 2.50 -5.13
N HIS A 158 8.05 2.93 -4.27
CA HIS A 158 6.65 3.15 -4.66
C HIS A 158 5.98 4.29 -3.89
N SER A 159 4.80 4.68 -4.33
CA SER A 159 3.91 5.59 -3.61
C SER A 159 2.45 5.37 -3.97
N ALA A 160 1.55 5.79 -3.08
CA ALA A 160 0.14 5.95 -3.42
C ALA A 160 -0.04 7.09 -4.43
N GLN A 161 -1.05 7.00 -5.32
CA GLN A 161 -1.42 8.05 -6.25
C GLN A 161 -2.95 8.21 -6.31
N PRO A 162 -3.50 9.42 -6.16
CA PRO A 162 -2.82 10.61 -5.61
C PRO A 162 -2.37 10.36 -4.17
N ILE A 163 -1.30 11.01 -3.77
CA ILE A 163 -0.66 10.80 -2.45
C ILE A 163 -1.62 11.14 -1.31
N ALA A 164 -2.33 12.26 -1.44
CA ALA A 164 -3.30 12.72 -0.45
C ALA A 164 -4.55 11.80 -0.34
N GLY A 165 -4.74 10.88 -1.29
CA GLY A 165 -5.99 10.13 -1.38
C GLY A 165 -7.16 11.00 -1.88
N TRP A 166 -8.39 10.63 -1.52
CA TRP A 166 -9.63 11.35 -1.86
C TRP A 166 -10.75 10.98 -0.90
N GLY A 167 -11.90 11.68 -1.04
CA GLY A 167 -13.11 11.43 -0.28
C GLY A 167 -13.13 12.13 1.07
N ASN A 168 -14.34 12.40 1.57
CA ASN A 168 -14.58 13.09 2.83
C ASN A 168 -15.16 12.16 3.91
N THR A 169 -15.68 11.00 3.50
CA THR A 169 -16.18 9.95 4.40
C THR A 169 -15.39 8.66 4.18
N PRO A 170 -15.37 7.73 5.14
CA PRO A 170 -14.72 6.44 4.98
C PRO A 170 -15.15 5.69 3.72
N GLU A 171 -16.45 5.70 3.41
CA GLU A 171 -17.04 4.99 2.28
C GLU A 171 -16.57 5.54 0.93
N GLU A 172 -16.31 6.85 0.87
CA GLU A 172 -15.86 7.57 -0.33
C GLU A 172 -14.34 7.67 -0.43
N SER A 173 -13.62 7.36 0.64
CA SER A 173 -12.16 7.53 0.71
C SER A 173 -11.41 6.43 -0.03
N ARG A 174 -10.14 6.73 -0.32
CA ARG A 174 -9.20 5.69 -0.73
C ARG A 174 -9.02 4.71 0.43
N LEU A 175 -9.53 3.51 0.27
CA LEU A 175 -9.41 2.42 1.23
C LEU A 175 -8.53 1.33 0.67
N ILE A 176 -7.54 0.91 1.45
CA ILE A 176 -6.68 -0.24 1.15
C ILE A 176 -6.53 -1.12 2.39
N TRP A 177 -6.13 -2.36 2.16
CA TRP A 177 -5.48 -3.20 3.14
C TRP A 177 -4.03 -3.39 2.71
N ALA A 178 -3.11 -3.22 3.65
CA ALA A 178 -1.68 -3.44 3.45
C ALA A 178 -1.20 -4.57 4.36
N CYS A 179 -0.27 -5.40 3.84
CA CYS A 179 0.38 -6.46 4.58
C CYS A 179 1.85 -6.53 4.20
N PHE A 180 2.68 -6.63 5.20
CA PHE A 180 4.13 -6.82 5.10
C PHE A 180 4.47 -8.22 5.58
N PHE A 181 5.27 -8.95 4.82
CA PHE A 181 5.54 -10.34 5.13
C PHE A 181 6.92 -10.79 4.65
N ASN A 182 7.42 -11.84 5.28
CA ASN A 182 8.60 -12.57 4.85
C ASN A 182 8.20 -13.94 4.29
N ARG A 183 9.13 -14.61 3.65
CA ARG A 183 8.98 -16.04 3.34
C ARG A 183 9.11 -16.82 4.66
N ALA A 184 8.16 -17.74 4.92
CA ALA A 184 8.19 -18.64 6.07
C ALA A 184 9.20 -19.76 5.87
#